data_7916f3e11e09896656afd3e6c0105f3d
#
_entry.id   7916f3e11e09896656afd3e6c0105f3d
#
_cell.length_a   1.000
_cell.length_b   1.000
_cell.length_c   1.000
_cell.angle_alpha   90.00
_cell.angle_beta   90.00
_cell.angle_gamma   90.00
#
_symmetry.space_group_name_H-M   'P 1'
#
loop_
_entity.id
_entity.type
_entity.pdbx_description
1 polymer ?
#
loop_
_entity_poly.entity_id
_entity_poly.type
_entity_poly.pdbx_seq_one_letter_code
_entity_poly.pdbx_strand_id
1 'polypeptide(L)'
;MSYQPLAGVRVLDLGILIPAALTSGKLAALGADVVKVEQPPHGDRLRAIPPFGDDGESPQHMGQSWGKRSIGLDVRDAGDREVILALARHADVIVENQLAGF
;
A
#
# COMPACT_ATOMS: atom_id res chain seq x y z
N MET A 1 3.08 21.69 -14.32
CA MET A 1 1.82 20.90 -14.43
C MET A 1 2.16 19.43 -14.30
N SER A 2 1.52 18.71 -13.40
CA SER A 2 1.79 17.28 -13.23
C SER A 2 0.97 16.47 -14.23
N TYR A 3 1.59 15.41 -14.76
CA TYR A 3 0.94 14.46 -15.66
C TYR A 3 0.28 13.38 -14.81
N GLN A 4 -1.05 13.30 -14.85
CA GLN A 4 -1.83 12.40 -14.01
C GLN A 4 -2.85 11.59 -14.84
N PRO A 5 -2.37 10.69 -15.69
CA PRO A 5 -3.28 9.91 -16.57
C PRO A 5 -4.20 8.98 -15.79
N LEU A 6 -3.88 8.65 -14.53
CA LEU A 6 -4.70 7.78 -13.69
C LEU A 6 -5.52 8.55 -12.66
N ALA A 7 -5.71 9.85 -12.83
CA ALA A 7 -6.58 10.62 -11.95
C ALA A 7 -7.97 9.99 -11.92
N GLY A 8 -8.51 9.77 -10.71
CA GLY A 8 -9.81 9.12 -10.51
C GLY A 8 -9.77 7.60 -10.40
N VAL A 9 -8.65 6.96 -10.71
CA VAL A 9 -8.48 5.51 -10.52
C VAL A 9 -8.20 5.24 -9.05
N ARG A 10 -8.92 4.29 -8.46
CA ARG A 10 -8.77 3.89 -7.06
C ARG A 10 -8.08 2.55 -6.96
N VAL A 11 -6.98 2.50 -6.22
CA VAL A 11 -6.15 1.30 -6.04
C VAL A 11 -6.14 0.90 -4.57
N LEU A 12 -6.45 -0.36 -4.31
CA LEU A 12 -6.27 -0.95 -2.99
C LEU A 12 -5.02 -1.83 -3.02
N ASP A 13 -4.03 -1.47 -2.23
CA ASP A 13 -2.77 -2.19 -2.15
C ASP A 13 -2.77 -3.11 -0.93
N LEU A 14 -2.90 -4.41 -1.16
CA LEU A 14 -2.85 -5.45 -0.13
C LEU A 14 -1.51 -6.19 -0.15
N GLY A 15 -0.56 -5.70 -0.91
CA GLY A 15 0.73 -6.36 -1.08
C GLY A 15 1.70 -6.11 0.07
N ILE A 16 2.83 -6.77 -0.03
CA ILE A 16 3.92 -6.65 0.95
C ILE A 16 5.24 -6.47 0.21
N LEU A 17 6.19 -5.80 0.87
CA LEU A 17 7.56 -5.64 0.39
C LEU A 17 7.64 -4.95 -0.98
N ILE A 18 8.73 -5.22 -1.70
CA ILE A 18 9.13 -4.39 -2.84
C ILE A 18 8.24 -4.55 -4.08
N PRO A 19 7.91 -5.76 -4.55
CA PRO A 19 7.18 -5.86 -5.82
C PRO A 19 5.83 -5.15 -5.82
N ALA A 20 5.04 -5.35 -4.76
CA ALA A 20 3.74 -4.68 -4.65
C ALA A 20 3.90 -3.18 -4.45
N ALA A 21 4.86 -2.77 -3.59
CA ALA A 21 5.10 -1.37 -3.31
C ALA A 21 5.53 -0.60 -4.57
N LEU A 22 6.40 -1.22 -5.37
CA LEU A 22 6.86 -0.62 -6.62
C LEU A 22 5.71 -0.47 -7.62
N THR A 23 4.88 -1.50 -7.75
CA THR A 23 3.73 -1.49 -8.66
C THR A 23 2.75 -0.39 -8.27
N SER A 24 2.27 -0.40 -7.03
CA SER A 24 1.30 0.60 -6.57
C SER A 24 1.90 1.99 -6.49
N GLY A 25 3.22 2.08 -6.23
CA GLY A 25 3.94 3.35 -6.25
C GLY A 25 3.94 4.01 -7.62
N LYS A 26 4.10 3.22 -8.68
CA LYS A 26 4.01 3.75 -10.05
C LYS A 26 2.61 4.22 -10.38
N LEU A 27 1.59 3.49 -9.92
CA LEU A 27 0.20 3.92 -10.11
C LEU A 27 -0.07 5.24 -9.37
N ALA A 28 0.43 5.38 -8.14
CA ALA A 28 0.31 6.62 -7.38
C ALA A 28 1.02 7.78 -8.08
N ALA A 29 2.22 7.53 -8.62
CA ALA A 29 2.98 8.56 -9.34
C ALA A 29 2.23 9.06 -10.58
N LEU A 30 1.39 8.23 -11.16
CA LEU A 30 0.58 8.60 -12.33
C LEU A 30 -0.79 9.18 -11.96
N GLY A 31 -1.04 9.42 -10.68
CA GLY A 31 -2.22 10.13 -10.22
C GLY A 31 -3.31 9.27 -9.61
N ALA A 32 -3.12 7.95 -9.52
CA ALA A 32 -4.09 7.08 -8.87
C ALA A 32 -4.18 7.35 -7.37
N ASP A 33 -5.37 7.18 -6.81
CA ASP A 33 -5.59 7.23 -5.36
C ASP A 33 -5.31 5.85 -4.79
N VAL A 34 -4.14 5.67 -4.18
CA VAL A 34 -3.68 4.39 -3.66
C VAL A 34 -3.85 4.37 -2.15
N VAL A 35 -4.58 3.38 -1.66
CA VAL A 35 -4.70 3.09 -0.22
C VAL A 35 -3.95 1.79 0.05
N LYS A 36 -2.95 1.86 0.90
CA LYS A 36 -2.15 0.72 1.34
C LYS A 36 -2.70 0.19 2.66
N VAL A 37 -3.05 -1.08 2.68
CA VAL A 37 -3.41 -1.77 3.92
C VAL A 37 -2.15 -2.34 4.55
N GLU A 38 -1.90 -1.96 5.80
CA GLU A 38 -0.73 -2.41 6.54
C GLU A 38 -1.14 -3.15 7.81
N GLN A 39 -0.47 -4.27 8.06
CA GLN A 39 -0.72 -5.11 9.23
C GLN A 39 -0.19 -4.44 10.49
N PRO A 40 -1.06 -4.09 11.48
CA PRO A 40 -0.56 -3.57 12.74
C PRO A 40 0.14 -4.67 13.56
N PRO A 41 1.03 -4.32 14.50
CA PRO A 41 1.42 -2.96 14.90
C PRO A 41 2.56 -2.36 14.06
N HIS A 42 3.29 -3.16 13.29
CA HIS A 42 4.55 -2.72 12.67
C HIS A 42 4.41 -2.25 11.22
N GLY A 43 3.27 -2.51 10.59
CA GLY A 43 3.06 -2.16 9.18
C GLY A 43 3.77 -3.12 8.23
N ASP A 44 3.96 -2.68 6.99
CA ASP A 44 4.66 -3.47 5.98
C ASP A 44 6.13 -3.66 6.37
N ARG A 45 6.65 -4.86 6.14
CA ARG A 45 8.07 -5.17 6.37
C ARG A 45 9.01 -4.27 5.59
N LEU A 46 8.53 -3.61 4.56
CA LEU A 46 9.30 -2.62 3.82
C LEU A 46 9.81 -1.50 4.74
N ARG A 47 9.05 -1.17 5.79
CA ARG A 47 9.45 -0.17 6.79
C ARG A 47 10.68 -0.59 7.59
N ALA A 48 10.99 -1.88 7.62
CA ALA A 48 12.11 -2.43 8.39
C ALA A 48 13.35 -2.71 7.54
N ILE A 49 13.37 -2.31 6.26
CA ILE A 49 14.52 -2.54 5.39
C ILE A 49 15.59 -1.46 5.63
N PRO A 50 16.81 -1.87 6.05
CA PRO A 50 17.92 -0.93 6.21
C PRO A 50 18.49 -0.50 4.85
N PRO A 51 19.30 0.58 4.81
CA PRO A 51 19.71 1.40 5.94
C PRO A 51 18.58 2.31 6.41
N PHE A 52 18.72 2.82 7.65
CA PHE A 52 17.74 3.74 8.23
C PHE A 52 18.32 5.15 8.29
N GLY A 53 17.48 6.16 8.09
CA GLY A 53 17.85 7.54 8.29
C GLY A 53 17.98 7.89 9.77
N ASP A 54 18.42 9.11 10.05
CA ASP A 54 18.58 9.61 11.43
C ASP A 54 17.25 9.64 12.18
N ASP A 55 16.14 9.73 11.46
CA ASP A 55 14.79 9.70 12.01
C ASP A 55 14.28 8.27 12.30
N GLY A 56 15.08 7.25 12.01
CA GLY A 56 14.69 5.85 12.18
C GLY A 56 13.86 5.28 11.04
N GLU A 57 13.57 6.07 10.00
CA GLU A 57 12.76 5.63 8.88
C GLU A 57 13.61 4.95 7.79
N SER A 58 12.98 4.02 7.05
CA SER A 58 13.60 3.35 5.92
C SER A 58 13.42 4.18 4.65
N PRO A 59 14.51 4.66 4.03
CA PRO A 59 14.40 5.37 2.75
C PRO A 59 13.77 4.52 1.65
N GLN A 60 13.97 3.20 1.69
CA GLN A 60 13.33 2.28 0.75
C GLN A 60 11.80 2.35 0.85
N HIS A 61 11.28 2.33 2.08
CA HIS A 61 9.84 2.47 2.32
C HIS A 61 9.35 3.84 1.88
N MET A 62 10.06 4.90 2.25
CA MET A 62 9.65 6.26 1.93
C MET A 62 9.58 6.48 0.43
N GLY A 63 10.59 6.03 -0.31
CA GLY A 63 10.65 6.20 -1.76
C GLY A 63 9.54 5.49 -2.51
N GLN A 64 9.13 4.32 -2.02
CA GLN A 64 8.10 3.51 -2.69
C GLN A 64 6.69 3.77 -2.16
N SER A 65 6.57 4.57 -1.11
CA SER A 65 5.26 4.88 -0.50
C SER A 65 4.78 6.28 -0.84
N TRP A 66 5.55 7.02 -1.60
CA TRP A 66 5.24 8.40 -1.95
C TRP A 66 3.88 8.50 -2.65
N GLY A 67 3.02 9.35 -2.09
CA GLY A 67 1.69 9.58 -2.65
C GLY A 67 0.63 8.57 -2.27
N LYS A 68 0.97 7.54 -1.48
CA LYS A 68 0.00 6.57 -0.98
C LYS A 68 -0.57 7.01 0.36
N ARG A 69 -1.83 6.65 0.60
CA ARG A 69 -2.43 6.69 1.93
C ARG A 69 -2.29 5.32 2.57
N SER A 70 -2.20 5.27 3.90
CA SER A 70 -2.04 4.03 4.64
C SER A 70 -3.16 3.86 5.67
N ILE A 71 -3.63 2.62 5.83
CA ILE A 71 -4.58 2.27 6.86
C ILE A 71 -4.13 0.98 7.54
N GLY A 72 -4.12 0.97 8.87
CA GLY A 72 -3.76 -0.23 9.64
C GLY A 72 -4.96 -1.12 9.83
N LEU A 73 -4.95 -2.30 9.22
CA LEU A 73 -6.01 -3.29 9.33
C LEU A 73 -5.41 -4.69 9.44
N ASP A 74 -5.91 -5.48 10.36
CA ASP A 74 -5.51 -6.86 10.54
C ASP A 74 -6.42 -7.77 9.74
N VAL A 75 -5.87 -8.42 8.69
CA VAL A 75 -6.64 -9.33 7.82
C VAL A 75 -7.20 -10.53 8.57
N ARG A 76 -6.69 -10.83 9.78
CA ARG A 76 -7.16 -11.94 10.60
C ARG A 76 -8.35 -11.55 11.47
N ASP A 77 -8.59 -10.26 11.65
CA ASP A 77 -9.70 -9.76 12.43
C ASP A 77 -10.95 -9.62 11.56
N ALA A 78 -12.08 -10.16 12.03
CA ALA A 78 -13.32 -10.19 11.25
C ALA A 78 -13.84 -8.77 10.96
N GLY A 79 -13.75 -7.86 11.93
CA GLY A 79 -14.17 -6.47 11.73
C GLY A 79 -13.30 -5.75 10.71
N ASP A 80 -11.99 -5.95 10.79
CA ASP A 80 -11.06 -5.35 9.85
C ASP A 80 -11.24 -5.91 8.44
N ARG A 81 -11.52 -7.22 8.32
CA ARG A 81 -11.83 -7.81 7.01
C ARG A 81 -13.04 -7.16 6.35
N GLU A 82 -14.06 -6.83 7.13
CA GLU A 82 -15.23 -6.12 6.60
C GLU A 82 -14.86 -4.76 6.03
N VAL A 83 -13.96 -4.04 6.69
CA VAL A 83 -13.46 -2.75 6.19
C VAL A 83 -12.68 -2.95 4.89
N ILE A 84 -11.82 -3.98 4.84
CA ILE A 84 -11.05 -4.30 3.61
C ILE A 84 -12.01 -4.62 2.45
N LEU A 85 -13.04 -5.42 2.70
CA LEU A 85 -14.03 -5.75 1.67
C LEU A 85 -14.79 -4.52 1.18
N ALA A 86 -15.11 -3.60 2.09
CA ALA A 86 -15.75 -2.34 1.72
C ALA A 86 -14.83 -1.49 0.84
N LEU A 87 -13.54 -1.42 1.18
CA LEU A 87 -12.56 -0.72 0.36
C LEU A 87 -12.42 -1.38 -1.02
N ALA A 88 -12.42 -2.72 -1.05
CA ALA A 88 -12.30 -3.47 -2.31
C ALA A 88 -13.49 -3.21 -3.24
N ARG A 89 -14.70 -3.06 -2.69
CA ARG A 89 -15.90 -2.76 -3.51
C ARG A 89 -15.80 -1.43 -4.22
N HIS A 90 -15.02 -0.49 -3.69
CA HIS A 90 -14.84 0.83 -4.28
C HIS A 90 -13.54 0.97 -5.07
N ALA A 91 -12.72 -0.08 -5.11
CA ALA A 91 -11.45 -0.05 -5.83
C ALA A 91 -11.65 -0.46 -7.30
N ASP A 92 -10.91 0.17 -8.18
CA ASP A 92 -10.83 -0.22 -9.59
C ASP A 92 -9.75 -1.28 -9.79
N VAL A 93 -8.70 -1.25 -8.96
CA VAL A 93 -7.53 -2.13 -9.06
C VAL A 93 -7.16 -2.62 -7.66
N ILE A 94 -6.83 -3.89 -7.55
CA ILE A 94 -6.28 -4.47 -6.33
C ILE A 94 -4.87 -4.98 -6.67
N VAL A 95 -3.89 -4.57 -5.87
CA VAL A 95 -2.51 -5.02 -5.98
C VAL A 95 -2.24 -5.95 -4.81
N GLU A 96 -1.75 -7.16 -5.07
CA GLU A 96 -1.39 -8.12 -4.03
C GLU A 96 -0.27 -9.03 -4.53
N ASN A 97 0.52 -9.56 -3.60
CA ASN A 97 1.57 -10.53 -3.87
C ASN A 97 1.69 -11.52 -2.70
N GLN A 98 0.56 -11.80 -2.07
CA GLN A 98 0.51 -12.76 -0.97
C GLN A 98 0.68 -14.18 -1.49
N LEU A 99 1.10 -15.09 -0.60
CA LEU A 99 1.13 -16.51 -0.93
C LEU A 99 -0.28 -17.02 -1.19
N ALA A 100 -0.40 -17.98 -2.10
CA ALA A 100 -1.68 -18.59 -2.44
C ALA A 100 -2.34 -19.16 -1.16
N GLY A 101 -3.62 -18.87 -0.98
CA GLY A 101 -4.38 -19.32 0.18
C GLY A 101 -4.21 -18.48 1.45
N PHE A 102 -3.45 -17.41 1.36
CA PHE A 102 -3.27 -16.51 2.50
C PHE A 102 -4.56 -15.73 2.82
#